data_a650efca2e57bb3e623f9e3f5618a8d3
#
_entry.id   a650efca2e57bb3e623f9e3f5618a8d3
#
_cell.length_a   1.000
_cell.length_b   1.000
_cell.length_c   1.000
_cell.angle_alpha   90.00
_cell.angle_beta   90.00
_cell.angle_gamma   90.00
#
_symmetry.space_group_name_H-M   'P 1'
#
loop_
_entity.id
_entity.type
_entity.pdbx_description
1 polymer ?
#
loop_
_entity_poly.entity_id
_entity_poly.type
_entity_poly.pdbx_seq_one_letter_code
_entity_poly.pdbx_strand_id
1 'polypeptide(L)'
;MCIRDRNYILLILGFFTCGFHVTFIGLHLPNDLISKGISLDIAGWSLAIIGLFNIVGTLFFGWLGDRVLKKNSLAYIYLGRSIVITLFIILPPSPILALLFGASIGLLWLATVPLTNGVVFTFMGPKYLATLGGIVFISHQIGGLFGAWSGGKIFDIYGSYDNAWWISVILGIIAFLLHIFIKEKSFNYNPDTNMVKA
;
A
#
# COMPACT_ATOMS: atom_id res chain seq x y z
N MET A 1 19.46 9.02 16.38
CA MET A 1 18.23 9.17 15.56
C MET A 1 17.05 8.70 16.38
N CYS A 2 16.02 9.51 16.49
CA CYS A 2 14.90 9.26 17.39
C CYS A 2 13.68 8.76 16.62
N ILE A 3 12.88 7.86 17.18
CA ILE A 3 11.53 7.47 16.72
C ILE A 3 10.66 8.71 16.42
N ARG A 4 11.02 9.86 16.98
CA ARG A 4 10.44 11.19 16.73
C ARG A 4 10.92 11.87 15.44
N ASP A 5 11.75 11.21 14.60
CA ASP A 5 12.13 11.79 13.30
C ASP A 5 10.90 11.97 12.43
N ARG A 6 10.72 13.18 11.92
CA ARG A 6 9.57 13.54 11.07
C ARG A 6 9.42 12.60 9.88
N ASN A 7 10.50 12.22 9.23
CA ASN A 7 10.45 11.36 8.04
C ASN A 7 9.98 9.95 8.40
N TYR A 8 10.39 9.45 9.56
CA TYR A 8 9.97 8.16 10.07
C TYR A 8 8.46 8.15 10.44
N ILE A 9 7.98 9.24 11.06
CA ILE A 9 6.54 9.39 11.36
C ILE A 9 5.72 9.45 10.07
N LEU A 10 6.17 10.22 9.06
CA LEU A 10 5.50 10.28 7.77
C LEU A 10 5.43 8.90 7.10
N LEU A 11 6.50 8.10 7.19
CA LEU A 11 6.52 6.73 6.68
C LEU A 11 5.51 5.83 7.40
N ILE A 12 5.46 5.88 8.75
CA ILE A 12 4.50 5.14 9.57
C ILE A 12 3.07 5.46 9.17
N LEU A 13 2.73 6.75 9.09
CA LEU A 13 1.38 7.21 8.73
C LEU A 13 1.00 6.82 7.30
N GLY A 14 1.95 6.91 6.36
CA GLY A 14 1.70 6.47 4.99
C GLY A 14 1.51 4.95 4.87
N PHE A 15 2.26 4.17 5.64
CA PHE A 15 2.16 2.70 5.60
C PHE A 15 0.87 2.16 6.26
N PHE A 16 0.22 2.93 7.14
CA PHE A 16 -1.15 2.68 7.60
C PHE A 16 -2.11 2.48 6.41
N THR A 17 -2.02 3.35 5.41
CA THR A 17 -2.86 3.27 4.19
C THR A 17 -2.65 1.97 3.43
N CYS A 18 -1.41 1.43 3.42
CA CYS A 18 -1.15 0.13 2.81
C CYS A 18 -1.99 -0.96 3.46
N GLY A 19 -1.94 -1.04 4.79
CA GLY A 19 -2.72 -2.01 5.55
C GLY A 19 -4.22 -1.88 5.32
N PHE A 20 -4.72 -0.64 5.33
CA PHE A 20 -6.13 -0.36 5.04
C PHE A 20 -6.54 -0.91 3.66
N HIS A 21 -5.80 -0.54 2.59
CA HIS A 21 -6.11 -0.98 1.24
C HIS A 21 -6.06 -2.50 1.08
N VAL A 22 -4.98 -3.11 1.58
CA VAL A 22 -4.78 -4.57 1.44
C VAL A 22 -5.91 -5.34 2.11
N THR A 23 -6.26 -4.97 3.33
CA THR A 23 -7.28 -5.70 4.07
C THR A 23 -8.68 -5.38 3.58
N PHE A 24 -8.99 -4.10 3.30
CA PHE A 24 -10.29 -3.70 2.76
C PHE A 24 -10.57 -4.40 1.43
N ILE A 25 -9.67 -4.30 0.47
CA ILE A 25 -9.85 -4.89 -0.87
C ILE A 25 -9.88 -6.41 -0.77
N GLY A 26 -8.95 -7.02 -0.02
CA GLY A 26 -8.88 -8.48 0.10
C GLY A 26 -10.14 -9.12 0.70
N LEU A 27 -10.80 -8.45 1.65
CA LEU A 27 -12.00 -8.97 2.31
C LEU A 27 -13.30 -8.57 1.61
N HIS A 28 -13.38 -7.36 1.07
CA HIS A 28 -14.66 -6.81 0.63
C HIS A 28 -14.84 -6.76 -0.89
N LEU A 29 -13.77 -6.84 -1.70
CA LEU A 29 -13.87 -6.84 -3.17
C LEU A 29 -14.78 -7.96 -3.70
N PRO A 30 -14.69 -9.24 -3.25
CA PRO A 30 -15.58 -10.27 -3.78
C PRO A 30 -17.05 -9.97 -3.52
N ASN A 31 -17.37 -9.54 -2.30
CA ASN A 31 -18.75 -9.23 -1.93
C ASN A 31 -19.29 -8.01 -2.68
N ASP A 32 -18.45 -6.98 -2.91
CA ASP A 32 -18.81 -5.80 -3.70
C ASP A 32 -19.09 -6.20 -5.15
N LEU A 33 -18.25 -7.04 -5.77
CA LEU A 33 -18.46 -7.53 -7.13
C LEU A 33 -19.77 -8.33 -7.25
N ILE A 34 -20.03 -9.23 -6.30
CA ILE A 34 -21.27 -10.03 -6.27
C ILE A 34 -22.49 -9.14 -6.09
N SER A 35 -22.44 -8.14 -5.21
CA SER A 35 -23.53 -7.18 -5.00
C SER A 35 -23.84 -6.36 -6.26
N LYS A 36 -22.87 -6.18 -7.14
CA LYS A 36 -22.96 -5.51 -8.43
C LYS A 36 -23.32 -6.46 -9.60
N GLY A 37 -23.70 -7.71 -9.30
CA GLY A 37 -24.14 -8.71 -10.29
C GLY A 37 -23.01 -9.45 -11.01
N ILE A 38 -21.77 -9.34 -10.56
CA ILE A 38 -20.63 -10.12 -11.08
C ILE A 38 -20.64 -11.52 -10.45
N SER A 39 -20.37 -12.55 -11.24
CA SER A 39 -20.38 -13.93 -10.76
C SER A 39 -19.31 -14.20 -9.71
N LEU A 40 -19.58 -15.15 -8.82
CA LEU A 40 -18.64 -15.60 -7.78
C LEU A 40 -17.30 -16.06 -8.38
N ASP A 41 -17.33 -16.72 -9.54
CA ASP A 41 -16.12 -17.20 -10.23
C ASP A 41 -15.22 -16.03 -10.62
N ILE A 42 -15.77 -14.98 -11.21
CA ILE A 42 -15.01 -13.78 -11.60
C ILE A 42 -14.49 -13.04 -10.36
N ALA A 43 -15.27 -12.96 -9.29
CA ALA A 43 -14.84 -12.38 -8.03
C ALA A 43 -13.65 -13.16 -7.44
N GLY A 44 -13.69 -14.49 -7.48
CA GLY A 44 -12.57 -15.36 -7.07
C GLY A 44 -11.34 -15.18 -7.98
N TRP A 45 -11.52 -15.16 -9.30
CA TRP A 45 -10.43 -14.92 -10.23
C TRP A 45 -9.79 -13.54 -10.05
N SER A 46 -10.55 -12.52 -9.69
CA SER A 46 -10.01 -11.18 -9.40
C SER A 46 -9.00 -11.23 -8.24
N LEU A 47 -9.28 -11.96 -7.16
CA LEU A 47 -8.33 -12.16 -6.06
C LEU A 47 -7.12 -12.98 -6.47
N ALA A 48 -7.31 -14.03 -7.26
CA ALA A 48 -6.20 -14.85 -7.76
C ALA A 48 -5.23 -14.02 -8.64
N ILE A 49 -5.78 -13.16 -9.49
CA ILE A 49 -5.01 -12.24 -10.34
C ILE A 49 -4.27 -11.21 -9.49
N ILE A 50 -4.87 -10.66 -8.42
CA ILE A 50 -4.16 -9.80 -7.47
C ILE A 50 -2.91 -10.54 -6.95
N GLY A 51 -3.05 -11.79 -6.50
CA GLY A 51 -1.92 -12.58 -6.01
C GLY A 51 -0.83 -12.79 -7.07
N LEU A 52 -1.20 -13.14 -8.28
CA LEU A 52 -0.26 -13.38 -9.39
C LEU A 52 0.51 -12.09 -9.75
N PHE A 53 -0.20 -10.99 -9.97
CA PHE A 53 0.43 -9.73 -10.34
C PHE A 53 1.20 -9.09 -9.17
N ASN A 54 0.86 -9.43 -7.93
CA ASN A 54 1.63 -9.01 -6.75
C ASN A 54 3.07 -9.55 -6.78
N ILE A 55 3.28 -10.77 -7.25
CA ILE A 55 4.64 -11.33 -7.42
C ILE A 55 5.43 -10.46 -8.39
N VAL A 56 4.87 -10.17 -9.56
CA VAL A 56 5.52 -9.35 -10.59
C VAL A 56 5.78 -7.94 -10.05
N GLY A 57 4.79 -7.32 -9.42
CA GLY A 57 4.89 -5.97 -8.88
C GLY A 57 5.95 -5.85 -7.78
N THR A 58 5.97 -6.79 -6.86
CA THR A 58 6.95 -6.78 -5.74
C THR A 58 8.38 -6.92 -6.26
N LEU A 59 8.63 -7.80 -7.22
CA LEU A 59 9.95 -7.95 -7.84
C LEU A 59 10.35 -6.70 -8.63
N PHE A 60 9.45 -6.17 -9.45
CA PHE A 60 9.70 -4.97 -10.25
C PHE A 60 10.02 -3.75 -9.38
N PHE A 61 9.19 -3.47 -8.37
CA PHE A 61 9.40 -2.32 -7.50
C PHE A 61 10.56 -2.51 -6.51
N GLY A 62 10.89 -3.75 -6.14
CA GLY A 62 12.12 -4.07 -5.42
C GLY A 62 13.34 -3.67 -6.26
N TRP A 63 13.42 -4.14 -7.50
CA TRP A 63 14.48 -3.79 -8.46
C TRP A 63 14.54 -2.28 -8.76
N LEU A 64 13.39 -1.62 -8.91
CA LEU A 64 13.31 -0.18 -9.14
C LEU A 64 13.82 0.61 -7.93
N GLY A 65 13.49 0.15 -6.71
CA GLY A 65 13.91 0.79 -5.46
C GLY A 65 15.43 0.81 -5.24
N ASP A 66 16.19 -0.07 -5.93
CA ASP A 66 17.65 -0.03 -5.92
C ASP A 66 18.24 1.04 -6.87
N ARG A 67 17.41 1.61 -7.75
CA ARG A 67 17.83 2.56 -8.79
C ARG A 67 17.32 3.98 -8.61
N VAL A 68 16.20 4.13 -7.91
CA VAL A 68 15.54 5.43 -7.69
C VAL A 68 15.29 5.68 -6.21
N LEU A 69 14.93 6.91 -5.85
CA LEU A 69 14.55 7.24 -4.47
C LEU A 69 13.31 6.45 -4.08
N LYS A 70 13.43 5.61 -3.06
CA LYS A 70 12.39 4.70 -2.58
C LYS A 70 11.11 5.44 -2.17
N LYS A 71 11.26 6.63 -1.57
CA LYS A 71 10.14 7.49 -1.20
C LYS A 71 9.27 7.89 -2.40
N ASN A 72 9.90 8.18 -3.56
CA ASN A 72 9.16 8.56 -4.76
C ASN A 72 8.38 7.36 -5.31
N SER A 73 9.01 6.19 -5.35
CA SER A 73 8.33 4.96 -5.75
C SER A 73 7.13 4.67 -4.84
N LEU A 74 7.27 4.82 -3.52
CA LEU A 74 6.17 4.69 -2.56
C LEU A 74 5.04 5.69 -2.85
N ALA A 75 5.38 6.97 -3.05
CA ALA A 75 4.42 7.99 -3.37
C ALA A 75 3.62 7.62 -4.63
N TYR A 76 4.30 7.31 -5.73
CA TYR A 76 3.62 6.97 -6.99
C TYR A 76 2.83 5.67 -6.93
N ILE A 77 3.22 4.68 -6.11
CA ILE A 77 2.41 3.49 -5.86
C ILE A 77 1.07 3.89 -5.22
N TYR A 78 1.07 4.74 -4.19
CA TYR A 78 -0.18 5.17 -3.55
C TYR A 78 -1.05 6.03 -4.48
N LEU A 79 -0.45 6.91 -5.27
CA LEU A 79 -1.17 7.66 -6.29
C LEU A 79 -1.78 6.72 -7.34
N GLY A 80 -1.00 5.76 -7.83
CA GLY A 80 -1.45 4.73 -8.77
C GLY A 80 -2.63 3.92 -8.23
N ARG A 81 -2.58 3.51 -6.96
CA ARG A 81 -3.72 2.84 -6.30
C ARG A 81 -4.95 3.73 -6.28
N SER A 82 -4.82 5.00 -5.91
CA SER A 82 -5.95 5.93 -5.90
C SER A 82 -6.57 6.09 -7.28
N ILE A 83 -5.76 6.15 -8.34
CA ILE A 83 -6.25 6.23 -9.72
C ILE A 83 -6.99 4.94 -10.11
N VAL A 84 -6.38 3.77 -9.85
CA VAL A 84 -6.99 2.46 -10.15
C VAL A 84 -8.32 2.27 -9.41
N ILE A 85 -8.37 2.61 -8.12
CA ILE A 85 -9.59 2.54 -7.32
C ILE A 85 -10.65 3.52 -7.85
N THR A 86 -10.27 4.74 -8.20
CA THR A 86 -11.20 5.74 -8.77
C THR A 86 -11.80 5.22 -10.09
N LEU A 87 -10.99 4.66 -10.99
CA LEU A 87 -11.48 4.08 -12.23
C LEU A 87 -12.43 2.91 -11.97
N PHE A 88 -12.14 2.07 -10.97
CA PHE A 88 -13.01 0.96 -10.58
C PHE A 88 -14.39 1.42 -10.07
N ILE A 89 -14.45 2.57 -9.36
CA ILE A 89 -15.71 3.12 -8.85
C ILE A 89 -16.55 3.74 -9.96
N ILE A 90 -15.92 4.51 -10.87
CA ILE A 90 -16.68 5.32 -11.85
C ILE A 90 -17.05 4.57 -13.12
N LEU A 91 -16.35 3.49 -13.46
CA LEU A 91 -16.65 2.69 -14.63
C LEU A 91 -17.78 1.68 -14.36
N PRO A 92 -18.62 1.35 -15.37
CA PRO A 92 -19.71 0.40 -15.18
C PRO A 92 -19.16 -0.99 -14.79
N PRO A 93 -19.76 -1.66 -13.80
CA PRO A 93 -19.32 -2.98 -13.36
C PRO A 93 -19.34 -3.99 -14.51
N SER A 94 -18.23 -4.69 -14.71
CA SER A 94 -18.12 -5.74 -15.74
C SER A 94 -17.07 -6.77 -15.32
N PRO A 95 -17.16 -8.02 -15.82
CA PRO A 95 -16.13 -9.04 -15.57
C PRO A 95 -14.73 -8.59 -15.98
N ILE A 96 -14.62 -7.90 -17.11
CA ILE A 96 -13.34 -7.39 -17.62
C ILE A 96 -12.76 -6.33 -16.67
N LEU A 97 -13.59 -5.39 -16.22
CA LEU A 97 -13.16 -4.36 -15.27
C LEU A 97 -12.66 -4.99 -13.96
N ALA A 98 -13.36 -6.00 -13.43
CA ALA A 98 -12.96 -6.71 -12.21
C ALA A 98 -11.58 -7.37 -12.36
N LEU A 99 -11.31 -8.04 -13.48
CA LEU A 99 -10.02 -8.69 -13.75
C LEU A 99 -8.90 -7.66 -14.00
N LEU A 100 -9.18 -6.59 -14.74
CA LEU A 100 -8.23 -5.49 -14.96
C LEU A 100 -7.90 -4.75 -13.67
N PHE A 101 -8.89 -4.52 -12.82
CA PHE A 101 -8.68 -3.99 -11.47
C PHE A 101 -7.77 -4.91 -10.67
N GLY A 102 -8.06 -6.22 -10.65
CA GLY A 102 -7.23 -7.22 -9.98
C GLY A 102 -5.78 -7.19 -10.45
N ALA A 103 -5.52 -7.15 -11.76
CA ALA A 103 -4.17 -7.07 -12.31
C ALA A 103 -3.47 -5.76 -11.94
N SER A 104 -4.14 -4.63 -12.09
CA SER A 104 -3.56 -3.31 -11.83
C SER A 104 -3.26 -3.08 -10.34
N ILE A 105 -4.22 -3.41 -9.47
CA ILE A 105 -4.02 -3.28 -8.04
C ILE A 105 -3.00 -4.30 -7.53
N GLY A 106 -2.98 -5.51 -8.12
CA GLY A 106 -2.01 -6.55 -7.81
C GLY A 106 -0.57 -6.11 -8.03
N LEU A 107 -0.27 -5.46 -9.15
CA LEU A 107 1.07 -4.89 -9.42
C LEU A 107 1.52 -3.90 -8.33
N LEU A 108 0.59 -3.20 -7.72
CA LEU A 108 0.85 -2.19 -6.69
C LEU A 108 0.67 -2.75 -5.27
N TRP A 109 0.28 -4.04 -5.11
CA TRP A 109 -0.24 -4.61 -3.85
C TRP A 109 0.74 -4.54 -2.69
N LEU A 110 1.76 -5.39 -2.67
CA LEU A 110 2.80 -5.40 -1.65
C LEU A 110 4.14 -4.82 -2.14
N ALA A 111 4.13 -4.17 -3.29
CA ALA A 111 5.28 -3.45 -3.83
C ALA A 111 5.84 -2.39 -2.86
N THR A 112 5.01 -1.92 -1.93
CA THR A 112 5.40 -0.99 -0.86
C THR A 112 6.28 -1.62 0.21
N VAL A 113 6.22 -2.94 0.44
CA VAL A 113 6.94 -3.61 1.54
C VAL A 113 8.46 -3.52 1.38
N PRO A 114 9.07 -3.96 0.26
CA PRO A 114 10.52 -3.83 0.09
C PRO A 114 10.99 -2.37 0.10
N LEU A 115 10.22 -1.47 -0.48
CA LEU A 115 10.55 -0.05 -0.51
C LEU A 115 10.51 0.58 0.89
N THR A 116 9.49 0.27 1.70
CA THR A 116 9.35 0.77 3.08
C THR A 116 10.52 0.30 3.94
N ASN A 117 10.87 -1.00 3.88
CA ASN A 117 12.03 -1.52 4.59
C ASN A 117 13.33 -0.87 4.10
N GLY A 118 13.45 -0.62 2.80
CA GLY A 118 14.57 0.10 2.23
C GLY A 118 14.69 1.54 2.73
N VAL A 119 13.57 2.26 2.90
CA VAL A 119 13.55 3.61 3.50
C VAL A 119 13.96 3.55 4.97
N VAL A 120 13.46 2.59 5.75
CA VAL A 120 13.86 2.38 7.15
C VAL A 120 15.36 2.12 7.23
N PHE A 121 15.90 1.26 6.36
CA PHE A 121 17.33 0.98 6.28
C PHE A 121 18.13 2.25 5.97
N THR A 122 17.68 3.05 5.01
CA THR A 122 18.35 4.31 4.61
C THR A 122 18.40 5.32 5.75
N PHE A 123 17.39 5.35 6.64
CA PHE A 123 17.37 6.31 7.75
C PHE A 123 18.09 5.83 9.01
N MET A 124 17.95 4.54 9.31
CA MET A 124 18.30 3.99 10.63
C MET A 124 19.50 3.03 10.59
N GLY A 125 19.92 2.64 9.39
CA GLY A 125 20.98 1.64 9.20
C GLY A 125 20.56 0.22 9.59
N PRO A 126 21.47 -0.75 9.50
CA PRO A 126 21.14 -2.16 9.71
C PRO A 126 20.88 -2.53 11.16
N LYS A 127 21.45 -1.82 12.13
CA LYS A 127 21.48 -2.23 13.56
C LYS A 127 20.09 -2.39 14.18
N TYR A 128 19.12 -1.55 13.80
CA TYR A 128 17.77 -1.54 14.37
C TYR A 128 16.69 -1.80 13.32
N LEU A 129 17.07 -2.29 12.14
CA LEU A 129 16.17 -2.46 11.01
C LEU A 129 14.94 -3.31 11.36
N ALA A 130 15.15 -4.45 12.03
CA ALA A 130 14.06 -5.36 12.39
C ALA A 130 13.07 -4.71 13.37
N THR A 131 13.57 -4.04 14.42
CA THR A 131 12.72 -3.40 15.43
C THR A 131 11.95 -2.22 14.82
N LEU A 132 12.62 -1.36 14.09
CA LEU A 132 11.99 -0.17 13.51
C LEU A 132 11.09 -0.54 12.32
N GLY A 133 11.46 -1.52 11.52
CA GLY A 133 10.57 -2.12 10.52
C GLY A 133 9.31 -2.70 11.17
N GLY A 134 9.46 -3.41 12.29
CA GLY A 134 8.34 -3.94 13.06
C GLY A 134 7.36 -2.85 13.55
N ILE A 135 7.87 -1.71 14.04
CA ILE A 135 7.02 -0.58 14.44
C ILE A 135 6.24 -0.01 13.25
N VAL A 136 6.87 0.11 12.08
CA VAL A 136 6.17 0.52 10.85
C VAL A 136 5.07 -0.49 10.49
N PHE A 137 5.36 -1.79 10.64
CA PHE A 137 4.36 -2.85 10.41
C PHE A 137 3.20 -2.83 11.39
N ILE A 138 3.37 -2.38 12.64
CA ILE A 138 2.24 -2.17 13.57
C ILE A 138 1.24 -1.17 12.98
N SER A 139 1.72 -0.09 12.38
CA SER A 139 0.83 0.88 11.71
C SER A 139 0.06 0.24 10.55
N HIS A 140 0.70 -0.62 9.76
CA HIS A 140 0.04 -1.40 8.72
C HIS A 140 -1.07 -2.29 9.29
N GLN A 141 -0.82 -3.00 10.39
CA GLN A 141 -1.82 -3.86 11.03
C GLN A 141 -3.00 -3.07 11.58
N ILE A 142 -2.74 -1.89 12.17
CA ILE A 142 -3.80 -0.97 12.61
C ILE A 142 -4.61 -0.51 11.38
N GLY A 143 -3.96 -0.14 10.29
CA GLY A 143 -4.63 0.18 9.03
C GLY A 143 -5.51 -0.97 8.53
N GLY A 144 -4.99 -2.21 8.58
CA GLY A 144 -5.74 -3.42 8.22
C GLY A 144 -6.99 -3.64 9.09
N LEU A 145 -6.86 -3.44 10.40
CA LEU A 145 -8.01 -3.51 11.31
C LEU A 145 -9.11 -2.52 10.89
N PHE A 146 -8.72 -1.27 10.62
CA PHE A 146 -9.69 -0.25 10.16
C PHE A 146 -10.26 -0.57 8.78
N GLY A 147 -9.47 -1.12 7.86
CA GLY A 147 -9.92 -1.52 6.52
C GLY A 147 -10.98 -2.63 6.59
N ALA A 148 -10.73 -3.67 7.40
CA ALA A 148 -11.69 -4.75 7.61
C ALA A 148 -12.97 -4.25 8.27
N TRP A 149 -12.83 -3.56 9.41
CA TRP A 149 -13.96 -3.11 10.22
C TRP A 149 -14.83 -2.08 9.50
N SER A 150 -14.21 -1.05 8.88
CA SER A 150 -14.97 0.03 8.24
C SER A 150 -15.72 -0.44 7.00
N GLY A 151 -15.15 -1.35 6.21
CA GLY A 151 -15.82 -1.91 5.05
C GLY A 151 -17.12 -2.64 5.44
N GLY A 152 -17.07 -3.51 6.44
CA GLY A 152 -18.28 -4.19 6.97
C GLY A 152 -19.28 -3.20 7.55
N LYS A 153 -18.80 -2.28 8.40
CA LYS A 153 -19.68 -1.30 9.05
C LYS A 153 -20.40 -0.36 8.07
N ILE A 154 -19.68 0.08 7.02
CA ILE A 154 -20.26 0.92 5.98
C ILE A 154 -21.31 0.14 5.19
N PHE A 155 -21.04 -1.11 4.84
CA PHE A 155 -22.00 -1.95 4.17
C PHE A 155 -23.27 -2.20 5.01
N ASP A 156 -23.12 -2.46 6.31
CA ASP A 156 -24.26 -2.64 7.23
C ASP A 156 -25.17 -1.41 7.31
N ILE A 157 -24.62 -0.20 7.17
CA ILE A 157 -25.37 1.06 7.28
C ILE A 157 -25.97 1.48 5.95
N TYR A 158 -25.21 1.36 4.85
CA TYR A 158 -25.58 1.94 3.55
C TYR A 158 -25.98 0.89 2.50
N GLY A 159 -25.76 -0.40 2.75
CA GLY A 159 -26.02 -1.48 1.78
C GLY A 159 -25.07 -1.45 0.57
N SER A 160 -23.98 -0.66 0.62
CA SER A 160 -23.00 -0.49 -0.46
C SER A 160 -21.62 -0.26 0.11
N TYR A 161 -20.58 -0.65 -0.64
CA TYR A 161 -19.17 -0.38 -0.32
C TYR A 161 -18.66 0.95 -0.89
N ASP A 162 -19.46 1.71 -1.63
CA ASP A 162 -19.00 2.89 -2.38
C ASP A 162 -18.31 3.94 -1.49
N ASN A 163 -18.87 4.22 -0.30
CA ASN A 163 -18.23 5.14 0.64
C ASN A 163 -16.86 4.62 1.14
N ALA A 164 -16.70 3.33 1.34
CA ALA A 164 -15.43 2.73 1.75
C ALA A 164 -14.39 2.80 0.62
N TRP A 165 -14.82 2.63 -0.62
CA TRP A 165 -13.98 2.84 -1.79
C TRP A 165 -13.48 4.30 -1.87
N TRP A 166 -14.35 5.29 -1.68
CA TRP A 166 -13.94 6.70 -1.68
C TRP A 166 -13.00 7.04 -0.52
N ILE A 167 -13.21 6.47 0.67
CA ILE A 167 -12.25 6.59 1.78
C ILE A 167 -10.88 6.03 1.38
N SER A 168 -10.84 4.89 0.66
CA SER A 168 -9.60 4.32 0.14
C SER A 168 -8.88 5.28 -0.81
N VAL A 169 -9.60 5.93 -1.73
CA VAL A 169 -9.03 6.94 -2.64
C VAL A 169 -8.39 8.08 -1.85
N ILE A 170 -9.11 8.64 -0.88
CA ILE A 170 -8.64 9.77 -0.06
C ILE A 170 -7.39 9.37 0.73
N LEU A 171 -7.40 8.20 1.37
CA LEU A 171 -6.24 7.69 2.11
C LEU A 171 -5.03 7.50 1.19
N GLY A 172 -5.22 7.01 -0.03
CA GLY A 172 -4.14 6.87 -1.00
C GLY A 172 -3.54 8.21 -1.41
N ILE A 173 -4.36 9.25 -1.62
CA ILE A 173 -3.89 10.61 -1.90
C ILE A 173 -3.12 11.18 -0.70
N ILE A 174 -3.62 10.99 0.52
CA ILE A 174 -2.93 11.41 1.74
C ILE A 174 -1.58 10.69 1.84
N ALA A 175 -1.52 9.37 1.63
CA ALA A 175 -0.28 8.63 1.65
C ALA A 175 0.71 9.10 0.57
N PHE A 176 0.25 9.39 -0.64
CA PHE A 176 1.07 10.02 -1.68
C PHE A 176 1.73 11.29 -1.17
N LEU A 177 0.96 12.22 -0.60
CA LEU A 177 1.46 13.49 -0.07
C LEU A 177 2.46 13.25 1.07
N LEU A 178 2.15 12.36 2.02
CA LEU A 178 3.06 12.05 3.13
C LEU A 178 4.42 11.55 2.63
N HIS A 179 4.45 10.68 1.62
CA HIS A 179 5.72 10.15 1.08
C HIS A 179 6.51 11.18 0.28
N ILE A 180 5.85 12.08 -0.45
CA ILE A 180 6.54 13.17 -1.18
C ILE A 180 7.32 14.07 -0.21
N PHE A 181 6.76 14.36 0.97
CA PHE A 181 7.41 15.22 1.97
C PHE A 181 8.54 14.52 2.75
N ILE A 182 8.74 13.22 2.60
CA ILE A 182 9.89 12.51 3.17
C ILE A 182 11.18 13.05 2.51
N LYS A 183 12.16 13.39 3.33
CA LYS A 183 13.51 13.75 2.87
C LYS A 183 14.40 12.52 2.96
N GLU A 184 14.52 11.76 1.87
CA GLU A 184 15.40 10.60 1.80
C GLU A 184 16.85 11.11 1.66
N LYS A 185 17.66 10.99 2.73
CA LYS A 185 19.09 11.24 2.71
C LYS A 185 19.79 9.93 2.36
N SER A 186 20.75 9.98 1.44
CA SER A 186 21.59 8.81 1.15
C SER A 186 22.41 8.44 2.39
N PHE A 187 22.34 7.16 2.75
CA PHE A 187 23.16 6.58 3.80
C PHE A 187 24.58 6.37 3.24
N ASN A 188 25.54 7.16 3.67
CA ASN A 188 26.95 6.93 3.34
C ASN A 188 27.51 5.92 4.34
N TYR A 189 27.43 4.64 4.00
CA TYR A 189 28.14 3.59 4.73
C TYR A 189 29.62 3.65 4.36
N ASN A 190 30.49 3.90 5.35
CA ASN A 190 31.93 3.73 5.18
C ASN A 190 32.33 2.36 5.76
N PRO A 191 32.70 1.38 4.92
CA PRO A 191 33.05 0.04 5.37
C PRO A 191 34.31 0.00 6.26
N ASP A 192 35.19 0.99 6.11
CA ASP A 192 36.49 1.00 6.82
C ASP A 192 36.42 1.46 8.29
N THR A 193 35.34 2.14 8.66
CA THR A 193 35.20 2.69 10.03
C THR A 193 34.08 2.08 10.85
N ASN A 194 33.23 1.22 10.26
CA ASN A 194 31.96 0.77 10.88
C ASN A 194 31.11 1.91 11.47
N MET A 195 31.44 3.16 11.13
CA MET A 195 30.75 4.35 11.62
C MET A 195 29.82 4.92 10.54
N VAL A 196 28.61 5.21 10.96
CA VAL A 196 27.59 5.91 10.19
C VAL A 196 27.86 7.40 10.31
N LYS A 197 28.30 8.06 9.24
CA LYS A 197 28.29 9.52 9.19
C LYS A 197 26.89 9.99 8.79
N ALA A 198 26.27 10.77 9.67
CA ALA A 198 24.98 11.43 9.47
C ALA A 198 25.04 12.57 8.46
#